data_7feaf40a1a93735cc9d53535ea559278
#
_entry.id   7feaf40a1a93735cc9d53535ea559278
#
_cell.length_a   1.000
_cell.length_b   1.000
_cell.length_c   1.000
_cell.angle_alpha   90.00
_cell.angle_beta   90.00
_cell.angle_gamma   90.00
#
_symmetry.space_group_name_H-M   'P 1'
#
loop_
_entity.id
_entity.type
_entity.pdbx_description
1 polymer ?
#
loop_
_entity_poly.entity_id
_entity_poly.type
_entity_poly.pdbx_seq_one_letter_code
_entity_poly.pdbx_strand_id
1 'polypeptide(L)'
;QRQRQVADVILQDPAVQSLTSFVGVDGTNPSLNSARLQINLKPLDERDDRVQKVIARLQTAVDKVPGVDLFLQPTQDLTIDTQVSRTQYQFTLQATSLDALSTWVPELMEKLQQLPQLSDVSSDWQDKGLVAYVNVDRDSASRLGISMADVDNALYNAFGQRLISTIYTQANQYRVVLEH
;
A
#
# COMPACT_ATOMS: atom_id res chain seq x y z
N GLN A 1 2.58 14.47 -1.82
CA GLN A 1 3.13 15.22 -2.98
C GLN A 1 3.25 14.32 -4.22
N ARG A 2 3.88 13.16 -4.13
CA ARG A 2 4.08 12.23 -5.27
C ARG A 2 2.77 11.73 -5.87
N GLN A 3 1.82 11.37 -5.02
CA GLN A 3 0.49 10.92 -5.48
C GLN A 3 -0.23 12.01 -6.30
N ARG A 4 -0.09 13.30 -5.96
CA ARG A 4 -0.64 14.39 -6.77
C ARG A 4 0.01 14.45 -8.14
N GLN A 5 1.33 14.30 -8.22
CA GLN A 5 2.04 14.29 -9.50
C GLN A 5 1.57 13.15 -10.40
N VAL A 6 1.37 11.95 -9.83
CA VAL A 6 0.81 10.80 -10.57
C VAL A 6 -0.62 11.10 -11.03
N ALA A 7 -1.46 11.65 -10.16
CA ALA A 7 -2.84 12.00 -10.48
C ALA A 7 -2.90 13.05 -11.61
N ASP A 8 -2.06 14.08 -11.54
CA ASP A 8 -1.97 15.12 -12.56
C ASP A 8 -1.56 14.54 -13.92
N VAL A 9 -0.58 13.62 -13.93
CA VAL A 9 -0.15 12.94 -15.16
C VAL A 9 -1.28 12.09 -15.75
N ILE A 10 -1.99 11.33 -14.92
CA ILE A 10 -3.10 10.48 -15.37
C ILE A 10 -4.25 11.30 -15.92
N LEU A 11 -4.61 12.42 -15.27
CA LEU A 11 -5.71 13.29 -15.70
C LEU A 11 -5.43 14.03 -17.00
N GLN A 12 -4.18 14.13 -17.45
CA GLN A 12 -3.82 14.71 -18.75
C GLN A 12 -4.12 13.77 -19.93
N ASP A 13 -4.36 12.48 -19.66
CA ASP A 13 -4.69 11.52 -20.71
C ASP A 13 -6.12 11.77 -21.25
N PRO A 14 -6.29 11.92 -22.59
CA PRO A 14 -7.59 12.25 -23.19
C PRO A 14 -8.65 11.17 -22.99
N ALA A 15 -8.26 9.93 -22.73
CA ALA A 15 -9.18 8.82 -22.48
C ALA A 15 -9.68 8.77 -21.03
N VAL A 16 -9.08 9.52 -20.11
CA VAL A 16 -9.47 9.54 -18.70
C VAL A 16 -10.62 10.53 -18.50
N GLN A 17 -11.70 10.07 -17.87
CA GLN A 17 -12.85 10.90 -17.51
C GLN A 17 -12.71 11.45 -16.09
N SER A 18 -12.36 10.60 -15.15
CA SER A 18 -12.20 10.97 -13.74
C SER A 18 -11.24 10.05 -13.01
N LEU A 19 -10.70 10.54 -11.89
CA LEU A 19 -9.78 9.82 -11.03
C LEU A 19 -10.21 10.00 -9.58
N THR A 20 -10.31 8.89 -8.86
CA THR A 20 -10.46 8.90 -7.39
C THR A 20 -9.22 8.25 -6.77
N SER A 21 -8.66 8.88 -5.74
CA SER A 21 -7.43 8.41 -5.12
C SER A 21 -7.54 8.39 -3.59
N PHE A 22 -7.10 7.28 -3.00
CA PHE A 22 -7.00 7.07 -1.57
C PHE A 22 -5.54 6.82 -1.21
N VAL A 23 -5.05 7.53 -0.20
CA VAL A 23 -3.68 7.41 0.31
C VAL A 23 -3.73 7.10 1.80
N GLY A 24 -2.85 6.21 2.25
CA GLY A 24 -2.75 5.85 3.65
C GLY A 24 -3.46 4.56 3.99
N VAL A 25 -3.55 4.31 5.29
CA VAL A 25 -4.17 3.10 5.84
C VAL A 25 -5.68 3.21 5.74
N ASP A 26 -6.27 2.33 4.97
CA ASP A 26 -7.71 2.06 4.96
C ASP A 26 -7.94 0.56 5.18
N GLY A 27 -9.18 0.10 5.16
CA GLY A 27 -9.49 -1.32 5.37
C GLY A 27 -8.85 -2.28 4.35
N THR A 28 -8.26 -1.77 3.27
CA THR A 28 -7.63 -2.53 2.19
C THR A 28 -6.13 -2.23 2.07
N ASN A 29 -5.71 -1.01 2.42
CA ASN A 29 -4.31 -0.57 2.40
C ASN A 29 -3.69 -0.72 3.79
N PRO A 30 -2.70 -1.62 3.98
CA PRO A 30 -2.06 -1.83 5.28
C PRO A 30 -0.94 -0.84 5.59
N SER A 31 -0.51 -0.01 4.65
CA SER A 31 0.69 0.82 4.78
C SER A 31 0.51 2.26 4.31
N LEU A 32 1.24 3.19 4.96
CA LEU A 32 1.21 4.62 4.66
C LEU A 32 1.87 4.98 3.31
N ASN A 33 2.71 4.11 2.78
CA ASN A 33 3.43 4.32 1.52
C ASN A 33 2.69 3.76 0.30
N SER A 34 1.49 3.26 0.48
CA SER A 34 0.64 2.73 -0.59
C SER A 34 -0.53 3.66 -0.86
N ALA A 35 -0.91 3.75 -2.12
CA ALA A 35 -2.08 4.48 -2.57
C ALA A 35 -2.90 3.61 -3.51
N ARG A 36 -4.20 3.83 -3.52
CA ARG A 36 -5.13 3.19 -4.44
C ARG A 36 -5.77 4.25 -5.33
N LEU A 37 -5.74 4.01 -6.62
CA LEU A 37 -6.35 4.90 -7.60
C LEU A 37 -7.44 4.13 -8.36
N GLN A 38 -8.58 4.76 -8.51
CA GLN A 38 -9.64 4.30 -9.40
C GLN A 38 -9.75 5.28 -10.54
N ILE A 39 -9.46 4.80 -11.74
CA ILE A 39 -9.45 5.59 -12.97
C ILE A 39 -10.69 5.20 -13.76
N ASN A 40 -11.57 6.16 -14.01
CA ASN A 40 -12.71 5.99 -14.89
C ASN A 40 -12.34 6.52 -16.27
N LEU A 41 -12.46 5.65 -17.25
CA LEU A 41 -12.24 6.01 -18.65
C LEU A 41 -13.53 6.52 -19.28
N LYS A 42 -13.42 7.38 -20.29
CA LYS A 42 -14.55 7.76 -21.13
C LYS A 42 -15.17 6.53 -21.78
N PRO A 43 -16.46 6.57 -22.14
CA PRO A 43 -17.10 5.54 -22.94
C PRO A 43 -16.29 5.16 -24.18
N LEU A 44 -16.46 3.94 -24.68
CA LEU A 44 -15.65 3.42 -25.78
C LEU A 44 -15.90 4.17 -27.11
N ASP A 45 -17.08 4.73 -27.27
CA ASP A 45 -17.49 5.57 -28.41
C ASP A 45 -16.93 7.00 -28.36
N GLU A 46 -16.45 7.43 -27.18
CA GLU A 46 -15.80 8.73 -26.98
C GLU A 46 -14.27 8.67 -26.90
N ARG A 47 -13.67 7.48 -27.09
CA ARG A 47 -12.21 7.27 -27.08
C ARG A 47 -11.75 6.37 -28.19
N ASP A 48 -10.60 6.65 -28.76
CA ASP A 48 -10.03 5.89 -29.88
C ASP A 48 -9.33 4.60 -29.43
N ASP A 49 -8.87 4.56 -28.18
CA ASP A 49 -8.02 3.48 -27.69
C ASP A 49 -8.74 2.52 -26.74
N ARG A 50 -8.46 1.22 -26.89
CA ARG A 50 -8.87 0.19 -25.95
C ARG A 50 -8.06 0.29 -24.65
N VAL A 51 -8.61 -0.27 -23.56
CA VAL A 51 -8.03 -0.18 -22.22
C VAL A 51 -6.54 -0.59 -22.15
N GLN A 52 -6.12 -1.61 -22.87
CA GLN A 52 -4.73 -2.07 -22.88
C GLN A 52 -3.76 -1.00 -23.41
N LYS A 53 -4.15 -0.27 -24.46
CA LYS A 53 -3.33 0.82 -25.00
C LYS A 53 -3.29 2.02 -24.04
N VAL A 54 -4.40 2.31 -23.37
CA VAL A 54 -4.46 3.36 -22.35
C VAL A 54 -3.55 3.01 -21.19
N ILE A 55 -3.58 1.76 -20.70
CA ILE A 55 -2.70 1.27 -19.63
C ILE A 55 -1.23 1.45 -20.02
N ALA A 56 -0.81 0.96 -21.19
CA ALA A 56 0.59 1.07 -21.62
C ALA A 56 1.05 2.54 -21.73
N ARG A 57 0.18 3.43 -22.21
CA ARG A 57 0.48 4.87 -22.29
C ARG A 57 0.57 5.52 -20.91
N LEU A 58 -0.33 5.21 -20.00
CA LEU A 58 -0.31 5.71 -18.64
C LEU A 58 0.91 5.22 -17.86
N GLN A 59 1.29 3.95 -17.99
CA GLN A 59 2.53 3.41 -17.41
C GLN A 59 3.75 4.19 -17.89
N THR A 60 3.91 4.34 -19.20
CA THR A 60 5.03 5.13 -19.78
C THR A 60 5.05 6.60 -19.31
N ALA A 61 3.87 7.19 -19.09
CA ALA A 61 3.78 8.56 -18.60
C ALA A 61 4.17 8.67 -17.12
N VAL A 62 3.75 7.72 -16.29
CA VAL A 62 4.03 7.71 -14.83
C VAL A 62 5.43 7.25 -14.51
N ASP A 63 6.09 6.43 -15.33
CA ASP A 63 7.51 6.04 -15.18
C ASP A 63 8.46 7.25 -15.08
N LYS A 64 8.02 8.41 -15.56
CA LYS A 64 8.77 9.67 -15.43
C LYS A 64 8.67 10.30 -14.04
N VAL A 65 7.78 9.81 -13.18
CA VAL A 65 7.61 10.29 -11.80
C VAL A 65 8.50 9.48 -10.87
N PRO A 66 9.58 10.03 -10.34
CA PRO A 66 10.56 9.26 -9.58
C PRO A 66 10.00 8.78 -8.23
N GLY A 67 10.29 7.52 -7.90
CA GLY A 67 9.97 6.91 -6.61
C GLY A 67 8.49 6.56 -6.42
N VAL A 68 7.82 6.21 -7.51
CA VAL A 68 6.48 5.63 -7.53
C VAL A 68 6.47 4.46 -8.50
N ASP A 69 5.96 3.34 -8.04
CA ASP A 69 5.66 2.18 -8.88
C ASP A 69 4.14 2.12 -9.07
N LEU A 70 3.68 2.19 -10.32
CA LEU A 70 2.27 2.15 -10.67
C LEU A 70 1.92 0.80 -11.30
N PHE A 71 0.94 0.12 -10.71
CA PHE A 71 0.36 -1.12 -11.24
C PHE A 71 -1.06 -0.84 -11.71
N LEU A 72 -1.34 -1.05 -13.00
CA LEU A 72 -2.63 -0.79 -13.61
C LEU A 72 -3.30 -2.08 -14.05
N GLN A 73 -4.55 -2.25 -13.62
CA GLN A 73 -5.37 -3.41 -14.01
C GLN A 73 -6.72 -2.94 -14.53
N PRO A 74 -7.24 -3.52 -15.61
CA PRO A 74 -8.61 -3.30 -15.99
C PRO A 74 -9.55 -3.95 -14.96
N THR A 75 -10.64 -3.27 -14.63
CA THR A 75 -11.69 -3.86 -13.79
C THR A 75 -12.30 -5.05 -14.50
N GLN A 76 -12.38 -6.18 -13.83
CA GLN A 76 -13.03 -7.39 -14.35
C GLN A 76 -14.47 -7.45 -13.87
N ASP A 77 -15.37 -7.91 -14.74
CA ASP A 77 -16.80 -8.06 -14.40
C ASP A 77 -17.05 -9.17 -13.35
N LEU A 78 -16.13 -10.12 -13.26
CA LEU A 78 -16.13 -11.21 -12.28
C LEU A 78 -14.78 -11.29 -11.60
N THR A 79 -14.75 -10.96 -10.33
CA THR A 79 -13.57 -11.14 -9.48
C THR A 79 -13.80 -12.37 -8.61
N ILE A 80 -13.02 -13.44 -8.82
CA ILE A 80 -13.10 -14.69 -8.05
C ILE A 80 -12.20 -14.61 -6.81
N ASP A 81 -11.22 -13.72 -6.83
CA ASP A 81 -10.25 -13.55 -5.74
C ASP A 81 -10.81 -12.74 -4.57
N THR A 82 -10.57 -13.25 -3.37
CA THR A 82 -10.94 -12.60 -2.10
C THR A 82 -9.93 -11.56 -1.64
N GLN A 83 -8.74 -11.51 -2.25
CA GLN A 83 -7.68 -10.56 -1.88
C GLN A 83 -7.42 -9.54 -3.00
N VAL A 84 -7.32 -8.29 -2.58
CA VAL A 84 -6.93 -7.20 -3.50
C VAL A 84 -5.44 -7.31 -3.79
N SER A 85 -5.09 -7.70 -5.01
CA SER A 85 -3.71 -7.82 -5.49
C SER A 85 -3.30 -6.65 -6.36
N ARG A 86 -1.99 -6.42 -6.43
CA ARG A 86 -1.37 -5.46 -7.35
C ARG A 86 -1.33 -5.96 -8.79
N THR A 87 -1.40 -7.29 -8.97
CA THR A 87 -1.28 -7.97 -10.27
C THR A 87 -2.42 -8.95 -10.50
N GLN A 88 -2.69 -9.24 -11.76
CA GLN A 88 -3.81 -10.10 -12.17
C GLN A 88 -3.61 -11.57 -11.74
N TYR A 89 -2.37 -12.05 -11.73
CA TYR A 89 -2.04 -13.41 -11.33
C TYR A 89 -1.30 -13.39 -10.00
N GLN A 90 -1.68 -14.27 -9.10
CA GLN A 90 -1.10 -14.40 -7.78
C GLN A 90 -0.70 -15.84 -7.51
N PHE A 91 0.40 -16.03 -6.80
CA PHE A 91 0.69 -17.29 -6.15
C PHE A 91 1.30 -17.04 -4.77
N THR A 92 1.09 -17.98 -3.86
CA THR A 92 1.54 -17.88 -2.48
C THR A 92 2.75 -18.77 -2.27
N LEU A 93 3.86 -18.17 -1.84
CA LEU A 93 5.04 -18.89 -1.40
C LEU A 93 4.95 -19.14 0.09
N GLN A 94 5.06 -20.40 0.51
CA GLN A 94 5.00 -20.79 1.92
C GLN A 94 6.30 -21.46 2.33
N ALA A 95 6.78 -21.14 3.52
CA ALA A 95 7.92 -21.78 4.13
C ALA A 95 7.72 -21.97 5.65
N THR A 96 8.50 -22.86 6.24
CA THR A 96 8.45 -23.16 7.66
C THR A 96 9.19 -22.15 8.52
N SER A 97 10.05 -21.31 7.93
CA SER A 97 10.79 -20.26 8.62
C SER A 97 10.85 -18.96 7.83
N LEU A 98 10.92 -17.82 8.52
CA LEU A 98 11.10 -16.51 7.90
C LEU A 98 12.45 -16.37 7.20
N ASP A 99 13.51 -17.00 7.72
CA ASP A 99 14.86 -16.99 7.11
C ASP A 99 14.85 -17.63 5.72
N ALA A 100 14.09 -18.71 5.54
CA ALA A 100 13.93 -19.33 4.23
C ALA A 100 13.22 -18.36 3.27
N LEU A 101 12.15 -17.69 3.70
CA LEU A 101 11.46 -16.70 2.87
C LEU A 101 12.36 -15.50 2.54
N SER A 102 13.11 -14.97 3.50
CA SER A 102 14.02 -13.84 3.26
C SER A 102 15.10 -14.14 2.23
N THR A 103 15.48 -15.41 2.10
CA THR A 103 16.47 -15.88 1.11
C THR A 103 15.84 -16.13 -0.26
N TRP A 104 14.73 -16.87 -0.28
CA TRP A 104 14.17 -17.35 -1.54
C TRP A 104 13.27 -16.35 -2.27
N VAL A 105 12.60 -15.44 -1.54
CA VAL A 105 11.71 -14.46 -2.17
C VAL A 105 12.47 -13.50 -3.08
N PRO A 106 13.60 -12.86 -2.66
CA PRO A 106 14.37 -11.99 -3.54
C PRO A 106 14.93 -12.72 -4.76
N GLU A 107 15.46 -13.93 -4.59
CA GLU A 107 16.00 -14.74 -5.70
C GLU A 107 14.93 -15.11 -6.72
N LEU A 108 13.76 -15.52 -6.24
CA LEU A 108 12.61 -15.83 -7.10
C LEU A 108 12.14 -14.58 -7.86
N MET A 109 12.04 -13.45 -7.16
CA MET A 109 11.65 -12.18 -7.77
C MET A 109 12.60 -11.77 -8.90
N GLU A 110 13.91 -11.86 -8.67
CA GLU A 110 14.92 -11.56 -9.69
C GLU A 110 14.76 -12.47 -10.93
N LYS A 111 14.59 -13.77 -10.72
CA LYS A 111 14.39 -14.73 -11.83
C LYS A 111 13.09 -14.46 -12.59
N LEU A 112 11.99 -14.14 -11.90
CA LEU A 112 10.71 -13.85 -12.54
C LEU A 112 10.76 -12.54 -13.34
N GLN A 113 11.44 -11.52 -12.86
CA GLN A 113 11.61 -10.24 -13.55
C GLN A 113 12.45 -10.35 -14.84
N GLN A 114 13.30 -11.38 -14.96
CA GLN A 114 14.09 -11.64 -16.16
C GLN A 114 13.28 -12.35 -17.27
N LEU A 115 12.08 -12.84 -16.97
CA LEU A 115 11.24 -13.53 -17.95
C LEU A 115 10.49 -12.53 -18.83
N PRO A 116 10.72 -12.52 -20.15
CA PRO A 116 10.07 -11.58 -21.06
C PRO A 116 8.55 -11.80 -21.20
N GLN A 117 8.03 -12.92 -20.70
CA GLN A 117 6.61 -13.25 -20.70
C GLN A 117 5.84 -12.61 -19.53
N LEU A 118 6.57 -12.11 -18.53
CA LEU A 118 5.98 -11.52 -17.33
C LEU A 118 6.23 -10.00 -17.30
N SER A 119 5.21 -9.27 -16.95
CA SER A 119 5.28 -7.83 -16.65
C SER A 119 4.76 -7.58 -15.24
N ASP A 120 5.19 -6.48 -14.63
CA ASP A 120 4.70 -6.03 -13.34
C ASP A 120 4.85 -7.04 -12.19
N VAL A 121 5.96 -7.79 -12.19
CA VAL A 121 6.25 -8.75 -11.12
C VAL A 121 6.47 -8.01 -9.80
N SER A 122 5.62 -8.30 -8.82
CA SER A 122 5.67 -7.68 -7.49
C SER A 122 5.51 -8.72 -6.38
N SER A 123 6.01 -8.39 -5.20
CA SER A 123 5.85 -9.18 -3.97
C SER A 123 5.29 -8.30 -2.86
N ASP A 124 4.55 -8.89 -1.96
CA ASP A 124 4.13 -8.27 -0.70
C ASP A 124 5.17 -8.42 0.42
N TRP A 125 6.28 -9.13 0.16
CA TRP A 125 7.40 -9.25 1.09
C TRP A 125 8.06 -7.89 1.32
N GLN A 126 8.03 -7.41 2.57
CA GLN A 126 8.62 -6.15 3.00
C GLN A 126 9.59 -6.41 4.16
N ASP A 127 10.89 -6.47 3.87
CA ASP A 127 11.96 -6.71 4.83
C ASP A 127 12.93 -5.51 4.99
N LYS A 128 12.75 -4.45 4.19
CA LYS A 128 13.65 -3.29 4.13
C LYS A 128 13.17 -2.07 4.93
N GLY A 129 12.13 -2.25 5.73
CA GLY A 129 11.64 -1.20 6.62
C GLY A 129 12.67 -0.86 7.71
N LEU A 130 12.81 0.42 8.03
CA LEU A 130 13.56 0.82 9.22
C LEU A 130 12.80 0.34 10.46
N VAL A 131 13.48 -0.38 11.32
CA VAL A 131 12.95 -0.88 12.59
C VAL A 131 13.67 -0.17 13.73
N ALA A 132 12.92 0.47 14.62
CA ALA A 132 13.44 0.96 15.88
C ALA A 132 13.35 -0.15 16.92
N TYR A 133 14.50 -0.60 17.44
CA TYR A 133 14.54 -1.56 18.53
C TYR A 133 14.64 -0.83 19.85
N VAL A 134 13.64 -1.00 20.73
CA VAL A 134 13.61 -0.41 22.07
C VAL A 134 14.05 -1.47 23.08
N ASN A 135 15.20 -1.25 23.70
CA ASN A 135 15.67 -2.08 24.80
C ASN A 135 15.55 -1.30 26.13
N VAL A 136 14.68 -1.77 27.01
CA VAL A 136 14.43 -1.12 28.30
C VAL A 136 15.31 -1.73 29.37
N ASP A 137 16.12 -0.91 30.04
CA ASP A 137 16.85 -1.29 31.26
C ASP A 137 15.83 -1.40 32.43
N ARG A 138 15.42 -2.65 32.69
CA ARG A 138 14.41 -2.94 33.71
C ARG A 138 14.86 -2.62 35.13
N ASP A 139 16.17 -2.77 35.41
CA ASP A 139 16.71 -2.52 36.75
C ASP A 139 16.71 -1.02 37.06
N SER A 140 17.10 -0.21 36.09
CA SER A 140 17.05 1.25 36.21
C SER A 140 15.60 1.76 36.27
N ALA A 141 14.70 1.24 35.42
CA ALA A 141 13.28 1.58 35.45
C ALA A 141 12.66 1.27 36.82
N SER A 142 12.93 0.08 37.38
CA SER A 142 12.43 -0.32 38.69
C SER A 142 12.93 0.59 39.81
N ARG A 143 14.22 0.98 39.78
CA ARG A 143 14.78 1.95 40.77
C ARG A 143 14.14 3.31 40.69
N LEU A 144 13.68 3.72 39.51
CA LEU A 144 12.98 5.01 39.27
C LEU A 144 11.47 4.90 39.52
N GLY A 145 10.95 3.73 39.86
CA GLY A 145 9.53 3.52 40.07
C GLY A 145 8.72 3.45 38.77
N ILE A 146 9.37 3.25 37.62
CA ILE A 146 8.74 3.17 36.30
C ILE A 146 8.40 1.71 36.03
N SER A 147 7.13 1.43 35.82
CA SER A 147 6.67 0.09 35.44
C SER A 147 6.80 -0.13 33.91
N MET A 148 6.82 -1.38 33.47
CA MET A 148 6.77 -1.69 32.04
C MET A 148 5.48 -1.19 31.37
N ALA A 149 4.38 -1.16 32.10
CA ALA A 149 3.12 -0.60 31.64
C ALA A 149 3.21 0.92 31.35
N ASP A 150 4.01 1.65 32.14
CA ASP A 150 4.25 3.08 31.89
C ASP A 150 5.06 3.29 30.59
N VAL A 151 6.06 2.42 30.35
CA VAL A 151 6.85 2.45 29.12
C VAL A 151 5.96 2.12 27.91
N ASP A 152 5.15 1.07 27.99
CA ASP A 152 4.24 0.68 26.91
C ASP A 152 3.22 1.78 26.63
N ASN A 153 2.66 2.40 27.65
CA ASN A 153 1.73 3.52 27.49
C ASN A 153 2.41 4.74 26.86
N ALA A 154 3.64 5.07 27.26
CA ALA A 154 4.38 6.17 26.66
C ALA A 154 4.68 5.94 25.18
N LEU A 155 5.14 4.72 24.82
CA LEU A 155 5.39 4.35 23.44
C LEU A 155 4.11 4.33 22.61
N TYR A 156 3.01 3.82 23.18
CA TYR A 156 1.71 3.80 22.49
C TYR A 156 1.15 5.21 22.28
N ASN A 157 1.37 6.13 23.21
CA ASN A 157 0.97 7.52 23.06
C ASN A 157 1.82 8.27 22.03
N ALA A 158 3.12 7.94 21.92
CA ALA A 158 4.05 8.66 21.06
C ALA A 158 4.06 8.13 19.60
N PHE A 159 3.87 6.83 19.42
CA PHE A 159 4.05 6.17 18.12
C PHE A 159 2.82 5.38 17.67
N GLY A 160 1.85 5.15 18.54
CA GLY A 160 0.61 4.43 18.22
C GLY A 160 -0.53 5.41 17.93
N GLN A 161 -1.46 4.99 17.10
CA GLN A 161 -2.73 5.68 16.92
C GLN A 161 -3.66 5.32 18.08
N ARG A 162 -3.52 6.02 19.20
CA ARG A 162 -4.30 5.72 20.40
C ARG A 162 -5.74 6.17 20.25
N LEU A 163 -6.68 5.24 20.27
CA LEU A 163 -8.09 5.55 20.38
C LEU A 163 -8.40 6.11 21.76
N ILE A 164 -8.72 7.41 21.86
CA ILE A 164 -9.03 8.09 23.14
C ILE A 164 -10.49 7.92 23.48
N SER A 165 -11.37 8.15 22.51
CA SER A 165 -12.82 8.06 22.69
C SER A 165 -13.54 7.79 21.39
N THR A 166 -14.82 7.46 21.52
CA THR A 166 -15.73 7.34 20.39
C THR A 166 -16.93 8.25 20.65
N ILE A 167 -17.19 9.16 19.71
CA ILE A 167 -18.35 10.05 19.74
C ILE A 167 -19.47 9.38 18.95
N TYR A 168 -20.59 9.16 19.62
CA TYR A 168 -21.80 8.59 19.00
C TYR A 168 -22.76 9.72 18.66
N THR A 169 -23.23 9.73 17.42
CA THR A 169 -24.34 10.56 16.98
C THR A 169 -25.52 9.68 16.60
N GLN A 170 -26.67 10.27 16.32
CA GLN A 170 -27.87 9.49 15.93
C GLN A 170 -27.67 8.66 14.66
N ALA A 171 -26.77 9.06 13.76
CA ALA A 171 -26.56 8.41 12.46
C ALA A 171 -25.17 7.82 12.29
N ASN A 172 -24.15 8.25 13.07
CA ASN A 172 -22.74 7.90 12.84
C ASN A 172 -21.97 7.75 14.15
N GLN A 173 -20.82 7.06 14.02
CA GLN A 173 -19.84 6.84 15.07
C GLN A 173 -18.51 7.44 14.61
N TYR A 174 -17.93 8.34 15.39
CA TYR A 174 -16.65 8.98 15.12
C TYR A 174 -15.62 8.55 16.15
N ARG A 175 -14.49 8.03 15.69
CA ARG A 175 -13.37 7.67 16.55
C ARG A 175 -12.44 8.87 16.72
N VAL A 176 -12.10 9.18 17.96
CA VAL A 176 -11.11 10.21 18.29
C VAL A 176 -9.79 9.51 18.53
N VAL A 177 -8.82 9.79 17.69
CA VAL A 177 -7.48 9.19 17.71
C VAL A 177 -6.48 10.26 18.11
N LEU A 178 -5.58 9.92 19.07
CA LEU A 178 -4.40 10.73 19.40
C LEU A 178 -3.25 10.28 18.51
N GLU A 179 -2.67 11.23 17.79
CA GLU A 179 -1.47 11.05 16.98
C GLU A 179 -0.50 12.20 17.28
N HIS A 180 0.80 11.89 17.43
CA HIS A 180 1.87 12.86 17.74
C HIS A 180 2.64 13.21 16.47
#